data_9d0e491bbb039be79b4c897f364b76d9
#
_entry.id   9d0e491bbb039be79b4c897f364b76d9
#
_cell.length_a   1.000
_cell.length_b   1.000
_cell.length_c   1.000
_cell.angle_alpha   90.00
_cell.angle_beta   90.00
_cell.angle_gamma   90.00
#
_symmetry.space_group_name_H-M   'P 1'
#
loop_
_entity.id
_entity.type
_entity.pdbx_description
1 polymer ?
#
loop_
_entity_poly.entity_id
_entity_poly.type
_entity_poly.pdbx_seq_one_letter_code
_entity_poly.pdbx_strand_id
1 'polypeptide(L)'
;ILLQRRSIMKDERFIVTYRIQAGSYEEAKAIAWAVQVEQTIEFPYEFITDSYIKENITGRLESLEPMGQGSAYANVGVMPNAVIDVSRYYVARISYLVDTTALEATQFLNVVFGNSSLQPHIWVVDVELCPTLYDVFTGPQFGLQGIRDLVHTPTRPMIQAVVKPMGTPNEELARMCGAYTRGGADVIKDDHGISNQSFSQFKDRVKRCAAIVHEMNDKHGTH
;
A
#
# COMPACT_ATOMS: atom_id res chain seq x y z
N ILE A 1 -15.04 -23.35 13.06
CA ILE A 1 -14.36 -22.46 12.08
C ILE A 1 -13.63 -21.32 12.81
N LEU A 2 -14.24 -20.58 13.73
CA LEU A 2 -13.60 -19.50 14.50
C LEU A 2 -12.48 -20.00 15.43
N LEU A 3 -12.66 -21.14 16.10
CA LEU A 3 -11.66 -21.74 16.98
C LEU A 3 -10.47 -22.34 16.20
N GLN A 4 -10.72 -22.88 15.00
CA GLN A 4 -9.67 -23.36 14.11
C GLN A 4 -8.86 -22.22 13.51
N ARG A 5 -9.50 -21.11 13.12
CA ARG A 5 -8.78 -19.88 12.69
C ARG A 5 -7.89 -19.31 13.78
N ARG A 6 -8.36 -19.27 15.04
CA ARG A 6 -7.52 -18.85 16.19
C ARG A 6 -6.30 -19.73 16.41
N SER A 7 -6.35 -21.01 16.09
CA SER A 7 -5.20 -21.93 16.23
C SER A 7 -4.12 -21.71 15.15
N ILE A 8 -4.52 -21.38 13.93
CA ILE A 8 -3.59 -21.15 12.81
C ILE A 8 -2.88 -19.80 12.94
N MET A 9 -3.54 -18.79 13.50
CA MET A 9 -3.01 -17.42 13.64
C MET A 9 -1.97 -17.28 14.77
N LYS A 10 -1.79 -18.30 15.63
CA LYS A 10 -0.95 -18.17 16.83
C LYS A 10 0.53 -17.92 16.56
N ASP A 11 1.03 -18.30 15.38
CA ASP A 11 2.45 -18.21 15.06
C ASP A 11 2.72 -17.61 13.68
N GLU A 12 1.68 -17.27 12.90
CA GLU A 12 1.83 -16.74 11.56
C GLU A 12 2.21 -15.27 11.60
N ARG A 13 3.24 -14.94 10.84
CA ARG A 13 3.80 -13.58 10.81
C ARG A 13 3.91 -13.08 9.38
N PHE A 14 3.74 -11.80 9.19
CA PHE A 14 4.09 -11.08 7.97
C PHE A 14 5.35 -10.24 8.20
N ILE A 15 6.06 -9.86 7.16
CA ILE A 15 7.32 -9.13 7.27
C ILE A 15 7.16 -7.76 6.66
N VAL A 16 7.62 -6.74 7.37
CA VAL A 16 7.80 -5.39 6.86
C VAL A 16 9.29 -5.11 6.73
N THR A 17 9.69 -4.67 5.56
CA THR A 17 11.07 -4.27 5.30
C THR A 17 11.18 -2.75 5.41
N TYR A 18 12.07 -2.32 6.28
CA TYR A 18 12.37 -0.90 6.52
C TYR A 18 13.74 -0.55 5.98
N ARG A 19 13.84 0.57 5.30
CA ARG A 19 15.11 1.26 5.07
C ARG A 19 15.33 2.23 6.22
N ILE A 20 16.45 2.09 6.92
CA ILE A 20 16.83 2.90 8.08
C ILE A 20 18.09 3.69 7.74
N GLN A 21 18.07 5.00 7.96
CA GLN A 21 19.27 5.82 7.88
C GLN A 21 19.93 5.92 9.25
N ALA A 22 21.19 5.51 9.34
CA ALA A 22 21.96 5.51 10.58
C ALA A 22 23.46 5.70 10.31
N GLY A 23 24.18 6.21 11.29
CA GLY A 23 25.62 6.41 11.21
C GLY A 23 26.44 5.16 11.52
N SER A 24 25.81 4.12 12.13
CA SER A 24 26.45 2.86 12.47
C SER A 24 25.45 1.71 12.53
N TYR A 25 25.96 0.47 12.51
CA TYR A 25 25.15 -0.72 12.68
C TYR A 25 24.42 -0.76 14.03
N GLU A 26 25.09 -0.35 15.10
CA GLU A 26 24.48 -0.33 16.45
C GLU A 26 23.34 0.70 16.54
N GLU A 27 23.50 1.86 15.90
CA GLU A 27 22.44 2.85 15.80
C GLU A 27 21.27 2.32 14.97
N ALA A 28 21.52 1.68 13.82
CA ALA A 28 20.49 1.06 13.01
C ALA A 28 19.72 -0.02 13.77
N LYS A 29 20.43 -0.82 14.57
CA LYS A 29 19.84 -1.85 15.45
C LYS A 29 18.98 -1.25 16.53
N ALA A 30 19.42 -0.16 17.17
CA ALA A 30 18.62 0.55 18.16
C ALA A 30 17.34 1.15 17.54
N ILE A 31 17.43 1.73 16.34
CA ILE A 31 16.25 2.21 15.60
C ILE A 31 15.31 1.06 15.24
N ALA A 32 15.84 -0.05 14.72
CA ALA A 32 15.03 -1.24 14.41
C ALA A 32 14.33 -1.80 15.64
N TRP A 33 14.99 -1.79 16.81
CA TRP A 33 14.37 -2.16 18.09
C TRP A 33 13.24 -1.20 18.45
N ALA A 34 13.45 0.10 18.35
CA ALA A 34 12.41 1.08 18.63
C ALA A 34 11.18 0.87 17.72
N VAL A 35 11.38 0.54 16.44
CA VAL A 35 10.29 0.21 15.50
C VAL A 35 9.55 -1.04 15.95
N GLN A 36 10.24 -2.11 16.37
CA GLN A 36 9.60 -3.33 16.87
C GLN A 36 8.65 -3.05 18.04
N VAL A 37 9.08 -2.20 18.96
CA VAL A 37 8.30 -1.81 20.14
C VAL A 37 7.14 -0.89 19.77
N GLU A 38 7.43 0.15 19.01
CA GLU A 38 6.44 1.20 18.66
C GLU A 38 5.29 0.66 17.81
N GLN A 39 5.57 -0.25 16.87
CA GLN A 39 4.55 -0.79 15.98
C GLN A 39 3.72 -1.93 16.60
N THR A 40 3.99 -2.31 17.86
CA THR A 40 3.32 -3.44 18.49
C THR A 40 2.81 -3.15 19.89
N ILE A 41 3.70 -2.93 20.85
CA ILE A 41 3.36 -2.87 22.28
C ILE A 41 3.25 -1.45 22.82
N GLU A 42 3.89 -0.47 22.16
CA GLU A 42 3.87 0.96 22.53
C GLU A 42 4.08 1.20 24.03
N PHE A 43 4.92 0.38 24.65
CA PHE A 43 5.15 0.37 26.11
C PHE A 43 6.60 -0.02 26.40
N PRO A 44 7.25 0.53 27.46
CA PRO A 44 8.61 0.15 27.81
C PRO A 44 8.74 -1.35 28.07
N TYR A 45 9.56 -2.00 27.24
CA TYR A 45 9.68 -3.46 27.21
C TYR A 45 10.11 -4.07 28.54
N GLU A 46 10.94 -3.37 29.30
CA GLU A 46 11.44 -3.79 30.62
C GLU A 46 10.32 -3.95 31.68
N PHE A 47 9.23 -3.23 31.53
CA PHE A 47 8.09 -3.31 32.46
C PHE A 47 7.05 -4.38 32.10
N ILE A 48 7.21 -5.03 30.94
CA ILE A 48 6.33 -6.12 30.56
C ILE A 48 6.72 -7.37 31.35
N THR A 49 5.79 -7.94 32.08
CA THR A 49 5.98 -9.17 32.86
C THR A 49 5.46 -10.42 32.16
N ASP A 50 4.54 -10.25 31.20
CA ASP A 50 3.93 -11.35 30.46
C ASP A 50 4.87 -11.83 29.34
N SER A 51 5.27 -13.11 29.42
CA SER A 51 6.16 -13.72 28.43
C SER A 51 5.51 -13.84 27.06
N TYR A 52 4.20 -14.06 26.96
CA TYR A 52 3.49 -14.15 25.69
C TYR A 52 3.59 -12.83 24.91
N ILE A 53 3.44 -11.69 25.60
CA ILE A 53 3.58 -10.37 24.96
C ILE A 53 5.00 -10.19 24.42
N LYS A 54 6.00 -10.50 25.25
CA LYS A 54 7.42 -10.38 24.87
C LYS A 54 7.78 -11.26 23.68
N GLU A 55 7.32 -12.49 23.66
CA GLU A 55 7.74 -13.50 22.71
C GLU A 55 6.91 -13.49 21.41
N ASN A 56 5.62 -13.08 21.50
CA ASN A 56 4.72 -13.23 20.37
C ASN A 56 4.19 -11.91 19.83
N ILE A 57 3.82 -10.96 20.71
CA ILE A 57 3.24 -9.69 20.26
C ILE A 57 4.31 -8.74 19.74
N THR A 58 5.42 -8.60 20.49
CA THR A 58 6.53 -7.72 20.07
C THR A 58 7.05 -8.09 18.68
N GLY A 59 7.30 -7.09 17.86
CA GLY A 59 7.93 -7.28 16.56
C GLY A 59 9.28 -7.99 16.68
N ARG A 60 9.65 -8.82 15.69
CA ARG A 60 10.92 -9.56 15.70
C ARG A 60 11.82 -9.10 14.58
N LEU A 61 13.05 -8.74 14.89
CA LEU A 61 14.07 -8.45 13.89
C LEU A 61 14.56 -9.76 13.27
N GLU A 62 14.21 -9.99 12.01
CA GLU A 62 14.63 -11.17 11.25
C GLU A 62 16.03 -10.98 10.64
N SER A 63 16.29 -9.78 10.11
CA SER A 63 17.62 -9.41 9.63
C SER A 63 17.84 -7.90 9.68
N LEU A 64 19.11 -7.50 9.80
CA LEU A 64 19.57 -6.13 9.68
C LEU A 64 20.89 -6.13 8.91
N GLU A 65 20.91 -5.51 7.74
CA GLU A 65 22.06 -5.53 6.85
C GLU A 65 22.37 -4.12 6.33
N PRO A 66 23.65 -3.76 6.14
CA PRO A 66 24.01 -2.54 5.42
C PRO A 66 23.41 -2.59 4.01
N MET A 67 22.86 -1.47 3.54
CA MET A 67 22.32 -1.40 2.18
C MET A 67 23.46 -1.37 1.15
N GLY A 68 23.52 -2.40 0.31
CA GLY A 68 24.53 -2.49 -0.75
C GLY A 68 24.22 -1.61 -1.96
N GLN A 69 25.24 -1.34 -2.76
CA GLN A 69 25.12 -0.74 -4.09
C GLN A 69 24.21 -1.62 -4.97
N GLY A 70 23.19 -1.02 -5.58
CA GLY A 70 22.22 -1.76 -6.42
C GLY A 70 21.09 -2.45 -5.67
N SER A 71 20.93 -2.19 -4.38
CA SER A 71 19.76 -2.66 -3.62
C SER A 71 18.46 -2.21 -4.29
N ALA A 72 17.50 -3.14 -4.44
CA ALA A 72 16.16 -2.84 -4.95
C ALA A 72 15.43 -1.78 -4.12
N TYR A 73 15.79 -1.65 -2.85
CA TYR A 73 15.18 -0.71 -1.91
C TYR A 73 15.79 0.70 -1.95
N ALA A 74 16.89 0.91 -2.67
CA ALA A 74 17.58 2.21 -2.69
C ALA A 74 16.68 3.34 -3.20
N ASN A 75 15.86 3.07 -4.22
CA ASN A 75 15.04 4.07 -4.89
C ASN A 75 13.57 4.10 -4.45
N VAL A 76 13.16 3.25 -3.51
CA VAL A 76 11.78 3.24 -3.03
C VAL A 76 11.49 4.52 -2.25
N GLY A 77 10.43 5.24 -2.62
CA GLY A 77 10.04 6.50 -1.97
C GLY A 77 11.01 7.65 -2.17
N VAL A 78 11.89 7.57 -3.17
CA VAL A 78 12.87 8.62 -3.50
C VAL A 78 12.39 9.40 -4.72
N MET A 79 12.58 10.72 -4.70
CA MET A 79 12.25 11.56 -5.86
C MET A 79 13.05 11.14 -7.10
N PRO A 80 12.47 11.16 -8.29
CA PRO A 80 13.20 10.89 -9.53
C PRO A 80 14.47 11.73 -9.61
N ASN A 81 15.60 11.11 -9.97
CA ASN A 81 16.92 11.72 -10.07
C ASN A 81 17.62 12.11 -8.75
N ALA A 82 17.05 11.79 -7.58
CA ALA A 82 17.79 11.92 -6.33
C ALA A 82 18.83 10.80 -6.19
N VAL A 83 20.05 11.17 -5.84
CA VAL A 83 21.12 10.21 -5.55
C VAL A 83 21.15 9.96 -4.05
N ILE A 84 21.00 8.69 -3.67
CA ILE A 84 21.12 8.27 -2.27
C ILE A 84 22.54 7.75 -2.03
N ASP A 85 23.18 8.27 -0.99
CA ASP A 85 24.38 7.67 -0.44
C ASP A 85 24.01 6.41 0.35
N VAL A 86 24.08 5.26 -0.30
CA VAL A 86 23.67 3.97 0.26
C VAL A 86 24.48 3.57 1.49
N SER A 87 25.69 4.10 1.67
CA SER A 87 26.56 3.77 2.80
C SER A 87 25.98 4.16 4.17
N ARG A 88 25.00 5.03 4.18
CA ARG A 88 24.31 5.51 5.39
C ARG A 88 23.01 4.81 5.68
N TYR A 89 22.68 3.76 4.91
CA TYR A 89 21.41 3.08 5.04
C TYR A 89 21.58 1.60 5.37
N TYR A 90 20.61 1.11 6.12
CA TYR A 90 20.46 -0.28 6.50
C TYR A 90 19.09 -0.78 6.09
N VAL A 91 18.98 -2.06 5.82
CA VAL A 91 17.73 -2.76 5.53
C VAL A 91 17.40 -3.64 6.74
N ALA A 92 16.31 -3.34 7.41
CA ALA A 92 15.79 -4.11 8.53
C ALA A 92 14.53 -4.85 8.11
N ARG A 93 14.51 -6.17 8.27
CA ARG A 93 13.30 -6.98 8.08
C ARG A 93 12.74 -7.31 9.46
N ILE A 94 11.53 -6.86 9.72
CA ILE A 94 10.85 -7.03 11.01
C ILE A 94 9.55 -7.81 10.74
N SER A 95 9.37 -8.91 11.47
CA SER A 95 8.14 -9.69 11.39
C SER A 95 7.17 -9.30 12.51
N TYR A 96 5.88 -9.31 12.17
CA TYR A 96 4.77 -9.01 13.06
C TYR A 96 3.78 -10.16 13.08
N LEU A 97 3.26 -10.49 14.26
CA LEU A 97 2.22 -11.51 14.39
C LEU A 97 0.97 -11.04 13.63
N VAL A 98 0.40 -11.90 12.80
CA VAL A 98 -0.78 -11.55 11.99
C VAL A 98 -1.97 -11.10 12.82
N ASP A 99 -2.14 -11.63 14.03
CA ASP A 99 -3.23 -11.28 14.95
C ASP A 99 -3.19 -9.81 15.40
N THR A 100 -2.02 -9.15 15.34
CA THR A 100 -1.90 -7.70 15.65
C THR A 100 -2.68 -6.83 14.66
N THR A 101 -2.97 -7.35 13.49
CA THR A 101 -3.75 -6.65 12.45
C THR A 101 -5.26 -6.79 12.61
N ALA A 102 -5.72 -7.68 13.52
CA ALA A 102 -7.13 -8.07 13.62
C ALA A 102 -7.76 -8.50 12.28
N LEU A 103 -6.97 -8.72 11.24
CA LEU A 103 -7.37 -8.93 9.84
C LEU A 103 -8.19 -7.76 9.25
N GLU A 104 -8.00 -6.55 9.79
CA GLU A 104 -8.63 -5.33 9.31
C GLU A 104 -7.63 -4.47 8.55
N ALA A 105 -8.02 -3.96 7.38
CA ALA A 105 -7.13 -3.18 6.50
C ALA A 105 -6.57 -1.93 7.18
N THR A 106 -7.37 -1.23 7.97
CA THR A 106 -6.95 -0.03 8.70
C THR A 106 -5.93 -0.35 9.79
N GLN A 107 -6.15 -1.43 10.55
CA GLN A 107 -5.22 -1.88 11.58
C GLN A 107 -3.94 -2.47 10.98
N PHE A 108 -4.04 -3.20 9.87
CA PHE A 108 -2.86 -3.64 9.11
C PHE A 108 -1.99 -2.45 8.70
N LEU A 109 -2.59 -1.40 8.11
CA LEU A 109 -1.86 -0.18 7.74
C LEU A 109 -1.25 0.52 8.98
N ASN A 110 -1.93 0.49 10.12
CA ASN A 110 -1.39 1.03 11.38
C ASN A 110 -0.16 0.26 11.84
N VAL A 111 -0.17 -1.08 11.80
CA VAL A 111 1.01 -1.89 12.15
C VAL A 111 2.16 -1.67 11.17
N VAL A 112 1.89 -1.53 9.88
CA VAL A 112 2.94 -1.33 8.85
C VAL A 112 3.55 0.06 8.92
N PHE A 113 2.73 1.10 8.98
CA PHE A 113 3.18 2.49 8.90
C PHE A 113 3.17 3.20 10.25
N GLY A 114 2.06 3.21 10.97
CA GLY A 114 1.85 3.76 12.30
C GLY A 114 2.70 4.98 12.67
N ASN A 115 3.09 5.07 13.93
CA ASN A 115 3.92 6.16 14.44
C ASN A 115 5.35 6.15 13.87
N SER A 116 5.86 4.98 13.44
CA SER A 116 7.19 4.90 12.80
C SER A 116 7.26 5.71 11.51
N SER A 117 6.14 5.94 10.82
CA SER A 117 6.08 6.76 9.60
C SER A 117 6.35 8.25 9.86
N LEU A 118 6.25 8.71 11.10
CA LEU A 118 6.57 10.09 11.51
C LEU A 118 8.08 10.28 11.76
N GLN A 119 8.86 9.22 11.80
CA GLN A 119 10.29 9.27 12.06
C GLN A 119 11.06 9.63 10.77
N PRO A 120 11.98 10.62 10.80
CA PRO A 120 12.62 11.14 9.60
C PRO A 120 13.61 10.17 8.93
N HIS A 121 14.00 9.12 9.61
CA HIS A 121 15.08 8.21 9.19
C HIS A 121 14.60 6.79 8.88
N ILE A 122 13.28 6.58 8.77
CA ILE A 122 12.68 5.27 8.60
C ILE A 122 11.69 5.31 7.43
N TRP A 123 11.82 4.36 6.50
CA TRP A 123 10.89 4.21 5.36
C TRP A 123 10.48 2.76 5.23
N VAL A 124 9.20 2.51 5.13
CA VAL A 124 8.68 1.20 4.66
C VAL A 124 9.02 1.09 3.17
N VAL A 125 9.71 0.02 2.80
CA VAL A 125 10.15 -0.21 1.41
C VAL A 125 9.59 -1.48 0.80
N ASP A 126 9.13 -2.43 1.62
CA ASP A 126 8.47 -3.65 1.18
C ASP A 126 7.60 -4.26 2.27
N VAL A 127 6.61 -5.06 1.88
CA VAL A 127 5.75 -5.84 2.78
C VAL A 127 5.51 -7.22 2.18
N GLU A 128 5.93 -8.26 2.91
CA GLU A 128 5.70 -9.66 2.56
C GLU A 128 4.50 -10.17 3.35
N LEU A 129 3.38 -10.37 2.67
CA LEU A 129 2.16 -10.86 3.30
C LEU A 129 2.26 -12.36 3.58
N CYS A 130 1.64 -12.81 4.67
CA CYS A 130 1.47 -14.23 4.99
C CYS A 130 0.18 -14.79 4.34
N PRO A 131 0.01 -16.11 4.24
CA PRO A 131 -1.17 -16.72 3.63
C PRO A 131 -2.50 -16.20 4.16
N THR A 132 -2.66 -16.05 5.47
CA THR A 132 -3.88 -15.52 6.07
C THR A 132 -4.23 -14.11 5.57
N LEU A 133 -3.24 -13.23 5.38
CA LEU A 133 -3.47 -11.88 4.85
C LEU A 133 -3.81 -11.92 3.35
N TYR A 134 -3.25 -12.84 2.57
CA TYR A 134 -3.67 -13.04 1.18
C TYR A 134 -5.12 -13.52 1.07
N ASP A 135 -5.57 -14.37 1.98
CA ASP A 135 -6.95 -14.85 2.00
C ASP A 135 -7.95 -13.74 2.33
N VAL A 136 -7.54 -12.77 3.15
CA VAL A 136 -8.39 -11.62 3.55
C VAL A 136 -8.30 -10.48 2.54
N PHE A 137 -7.11 -10.17 2.06
CA PHE A 137 -6.85 -9.10 1.10
C PHE A 137 -6.63 -9.70 -0.28
N THR A 138 -7.70 -10.06 -0.96
CA THR A 138 -7.68 -10.81 -2.23
C THR A 138 -7.03 -10.06 -3.40
N GLY A 139 -6.70 -8.78 -3.22
CA GLY A 139 -6.05 -7.97 -4.25
C GLY A 139 -6.97 -7.59 -5.43
N PRO A 140 -6.38 -7.16 -6.56
CA PRO A 140 -7.15 -6.74 -7.73
C PRO A 140 -7.86 -7.92 -8.40
N GLN A 141 -9.12 -7.71 -8.77
CA GLN A 141 -9.97 -8.74 -9.36
C GLN A 141 -9.44 -9.26 -10.71
N PHE A 142 -8.89 -8.39 -11.54
CA PHE A 142 -8.55 -8.70 -12.92
C PHE A 142 -7.03 -8.83 -13.17
N GLY A 143 -6.20 -8.13 -12.41
CA GLY A 143 -4.78 -8.02 -12.67
C GLY A 143 -4.47 -7.38 -14.03
N LEU A 144 -3.21 -7.45 -14.45
CA LEU A 144 -2.75 -6.84 -15.71
C LEU A 144 -3.42 -7.47 -16.93
N GLN A 145 -3.44 -8.81 -17.00
CA GLN A 145 -3.98 -9.51 -18.15
C GLN A 145 -5.48 -9.29 -18.26
N GLY A 146 -6.22 -9.42 -17.17
CA GLY A 146 -7.67 -9.22 -17.19
C GLY A 146 -8.08 -7.79 -17.55
N ILE A 147 -7.32 -6.76 -17.16
CA ILE A 147 -7.55 -5.39 -17.62
C ILE A 147 -7.30 -5.27 -19.13
N ARG A 148 -6.20 -5.86 -19.64
CA ARG A 148 -5.91 -5.87 -21.09
C ARG A 148 -7.01 -6.54 -21.89
N ASP A 149 -7.57 -7.63 -21.38
CA ASP A 149 -8.67 -8.34 -22.02
C ASP A 149 -9.95 -7.50 -22.03
N LEU A 150 -10.26 -6.83 -20.90
CA LEU A 150 -11.41 -5.94 -20.77
C LEU A 150 -11.39 -4.76 -21.75
N VAL A 151 -10.21 -4.16 -21.96
CA VAL A 151 -10.06 -3.00 -22.85
C VAL A 151 -9.58 -3.40 -24.26
N HIS A 152 -9.60 -4.69 -24.58
CA HIS A 152 -9.18 -5.23 -25.88
C HIS A 152 -7.81 -4.75 -26.37
N THR A 153 -6.85 -4.60 -25.44
CA THR A 153 -5.52 -4.04 -25.69
C THR A 153 -4.42 -5.02 -25.28
N PRO A 154 -4.22 -6.13 -26.06
CA PRO A 154 -3.36 -7.22 -25.63
C PRO A 154 -1.86 -6.85 -25.57
N THR A 155 -1.37 -5.99 -26.45
CA THR A 155 0.09 -5.77 -26.60
C THR A 155 0.52 -4.30 -26.57
N ARG A 156 -0.27 -3.37 -27.11
CA ARG A 156 0.12 -1.95 -27.12
C ARG A 156 0.08 -1.34 -25.72
N PRO A 157 0.73 -0.20 -25.46
CA PRO A 157 0.50 0.59 -24.26
C PRO A 157 -0.97 0.96 -24.10
N MET A 158 -1.48 0.90 -22.86
CA MET A 158 -2.81 1.39 -22.51
C MET A 158 -2.73 2.88 -22.17
N ILE A 159 -3.73 3.64 -22.60
CA ILE A 159 -3.87 5.07 -22.29
C ILE A 159 -4.88 5.22 -21.17
N GLN A 160 -4.42 5.72 -20.02
CA GLN A 160 -5.28 6.06 -18.88
C GLN A 160 -5.47 7.58 -18.82
N ALA A 161 -6.72 8.02 -18.85
CA ALA A 161 -7.10 9.41 -18.59
C ALA A 161 -7.63 9.56 -17.15
N VAL A 162 -7.28 10.68 -16.51
CA VAL A 162 -7.69 10.95 -15.11
C VAL A 162 -8.58 12.18 -15.08
N VAL A 163 -9.78 12.06 -14.50
CA VAL A 163 -10.69 13.19 -14.32
C VAL A 163 -10.32 13.98 -13.09
N LYS A 164 -10.16 15.29 -13.25
CA LYS A 164 -9.78 16.28 -12.23
C LYS A 164 -9.94 17.71 -12.76
N PRO A 165 -9.83 18.79 -11.95
CA PRO A 165 -9.38 18.81 -10.56
C PRO A 165 -10.47 18.47 -9.55
N MET A 166 -10.06 18.25 -8.29
CA MET A 166 -10.98 18.20 -7.15
C MET A 166 -11.78 19.51 -7.08
N GLY A 167 -13.08 19.42 -6.76
CA GLY A 167 -14.01 20.57 -6.78
C GLY A 167 -14.86 20.65 -8.04
N THR A 168 -14.52 19.89 -9.08
CA THR A 168 -15.29 19.83 -10.34
C THR A 168 -16.63 19.14 -10.11
N PRO A 169 -17.78 19.73 -10.54
CA PRO A 169 -19.09 19.10 -10.47
C PRO A 169 -19.19 17.83 -11.29
N ASN A 170 -20.09 16.92 -10.89
CA ASN A 170 -20.27 15.60 -11.53
C ASN A 170 -20.63 15.69 -13.02
N GLU A 171 -21.41 16.70 -13.43
CA GLU A 171 -21.75 16.94 -14.82
C GLU A 171 -20.51 17.21 -15.67
N GLU A 172 -19.61 18.02 -15.17
CA GLU A 172 -18.39 18.36 -15.89
C GLU A 172 -17.40 17.20 -15.91
N LEU A 173 -17.28 16.44 -14.80
CA LEU A 173 -16.48 15.21 -14.78
C LEU A 173 -17.02 14.19 -15.79
N ALA A 174 -18.34 14.03 -15.91
CA ALA A 174 -18.95 13.16 -16.91
C ALA A 174 -18.66 13.67 -18.34
N ARG A 175 -18.76 14.97 -18.59
CA ARG A 175 -18.40 15.56 -19.89
C ARG A 175 -16.94 15.28 -20.26
N MET A 176 -16.03 15.36 -19.31
CA MET A 176 -14.61 15.00 -19.49
C MET A 176 -14.45 13.52 -19.83
N CYS A 177 -15.16 12.61 -19.12
CA CYS A 177 -15.17 11.19 -19.44
C CYS A 177 -15.57 10.95 -20.89
N GLY A 178 -16.65 11.58 -21.35
CA GLY A 178 -17.09 11.46 -22.75
C GLY A 178 -16.05 11.97 -23.75
N ALA A 179 -15.33 13.05 -23.43
CA ALA A 179 -14.26 13.55 -24.27
C ALA A 179 -13.06 12.59 -24.33
N TYR A 180 -12.69 12.00 -23.18
CA TYR A 180 -11.59 11.03 -23.11
C TYR A 180 -11.93 9.72 -23.85
N THR A 181 -13.16 9.22 -23.69
CA THR A 181 -13.64 8.05 -24.45
C THR A 181 -13.55 8.29 -25.95
N ARG A 182 -14.07 9.43 -26.43
CA ARG A 182 -13.99 9.84 -27.85
C ARG A 182 -12.55 10.01 -28.30
N GLY A 183 -11.63 10.40 -27.43
CA GLY A 183 -10.20 10.53 -27.72
C GLY A 183 -9.44 9.21 -27.72
N GLY A 184 -10.10 8.08 -27.42
CA GLY A 184 -9.49 6.74 -27.43
C GLY A 184 -8.73 6.38 -26.14
N ALA A 185 -9.11 6.93 -25.00
CA ALA A 185 -8.58 6.46 -23.71
C ALA A 185 -9.14 5.05 -23.41
N ASP A 186 -8.26 4.12 -23.05
CA ASP A 186 -8.63 2.74 -22.71
C ASP A 186 -9.21 2.62 -21.29
N VAL A 187 -8.75 3.48 -20.38
CA VAL A 187 -9.16 3.50 -18.97
C VAL A 187 -9.40 4.94 -18.54
N ILE A 188 -10.54 5.18 -17.91
CA ILE A 188 -10.83 6.46 -17.27
C ILE A 188 -10.87 6.25 -15.75
N LYS A 189 -10.09 7.04 -15.03
CA LYS A 189 -9.91 6.93 -13.58
C LYS A 189 -10.34 8.20 -12.89
N ASP A 190 -11.06 8.06 -11.77
CA ASP A 190 -11.19 9.14 -10.78
C ASP A 190 -9.81 9.50 -10.22
N ASP A 191 -9.54 10.78 -10.02
CA ASP A 191 -8.36 11.18 -9.27
C ASP A 191 -8.47 10.72 -7.81
N HIS A 192 -7.34 10.30 -7.23
CA HIS A 192 -7.30 9.79 -5.85
C HIS A 192 -7.81 10.78 -4.79
N GLY A 193 -7.77 12.08 -5.09
CA GLY A 193 -8.32 13.12 -4.22
C GLY A 193 -9.84 13.25 -4.28
N ILE A 194 -10.51 12.73 -5.32
CA ILE A 194 -11.97 12.80 -5.47
C ILE A 194 -12.59 11.56 -4.81
N SER A 195 -13.15 11.74 -3.61
CA SER A 195 -13.78 10.69 -2.82
C SER A 195 -15.31 10.82 -2.83
N ASN A 196 -15.93 11.14 -1.71
CA ASN A 196 -17.37 11.33 -1.57
C ASN A 196 -17.69 12.70 -0.98
N GLN A 197 -17.04 13.74 -1.47
CA GLN A 197 -17.24 15.10 -0.98
C GLN A 197 -18.60 15.65 -1.43
N SER A 198 -19.09 16.68 -0.73
CA SER A 198 -20.41 17.29 -0.98
C SER A 198 -20.58 17.83 -2.39
N PHE A 199 -19.53 18.34 -3.00
CA PHE A 199 -19.53 18.87 -4.37
C PHE A 199 -19.44 17.77 -5.46
N SER A 200 -19.10 16.53 -5.07
CA SER A 200 -18.99 15.39 -6.01
C SER A 200 -19.24 14.08 -5.29
N GLN A 201 -20.52 13.75 -5.08
CA GLN A 201 -20.90 12.51 -4.42
C GLN A 201 -20.59 11.29 -5.30
N PHE A 202 -19.94 10.29 -4.73
CA PHE A 202 -19.43 9.11 -5.45
C PHE A 202 -20.49 8.39 -6.30
N LYS A 203 -21.63 8.05 -5.72
CA LYS A 203 -22.67 7.29 -6.44
C LYS A 203 -23.21 8.03 -7.65
N ASP A 204 -23.45 9.34 -7.53
CA ASP A 204 -23.94 10.17 -8.62
C ASP A 204 -22.85 10.33 -9.71
N ARG A 205 -21.60 10.59 -9.30
CA ARG A 205 -20.44 10.69 -10.20
C ARG A 205 -20.27 9.44 -11.03
N VAL A 206 -20.18 8.26 -10.38
CA VAL A 206 -19.98 6.99 -11.09
C VAL A 206 -21.13 6.74 -12.08
N LYS A 207 -22.37 6.96 -11.66
CA LYS A 207 -23.53 6.77 -12.53
C LYS A 207 -23.46 7.66 -13.79
N ARG A 208 -23.15 8.95 -13.62
CA ARG A 208 -23.06 9.90 -14.76
C ARG A 208 -21.87 9.61 -15.66
N CYS A 209 -20.71 9.38 -15.09
CA CYS A 209 -19.50 9.07 -15.87
C CYS A 209 -19.66 7.76 -16.65
N ALA A 210 -20.17 6.70 -16.04
CA ALA A 210 -20.42 5.43 -16.72
C ALA A 210 -21.46 5.57 -17.84
N ALA A 211 -22.54 6.32 -17.62
CA ALA A 211 -23.56 6.53 -18.65
C ALA A 211 -23.02 7.22 -19.88
N ILE A 212 -22.22 8.26 -19.72
CA ILE A 212 -21.63 8.99 -20.87
C ILE A 212 -20.55 8.17 -21.58
N VAL A 213 -19.74 7.37 -20.83
CA VAL A 213 -18.77 6.45 -21.43
C VAL A 213 -19.49 5.42 -22.30
N HIS A 214 -20.55 4.82 -21.78
CA HIS A 214 -21.36 3.84 -22.54
C HIS A 214 -21.97 4.47 -23.81
N GLU A 215 -22.59 5.64 -23.68
CA GLU A 215 -23.12 6.38 -24.84
C GLU A 215 -22.05 6.66 -25.90
N MET A 216 -20.86 7.05 -25.48
CA MET A 216 -19.77 7.36 -26.41
C MET A 216 -19.21 6.09 -27.07
N ASN A 217 -19.11 5.00 -26.32
CA ASN A 217 -18.70 3.70 -26.86
C ASN A 217 -19.70 3.22 -27.94
N ASP A 218 -20.98 3.26 -27.66
CA ASP A 218 -22.03 2.88 -28.62
C ASP A 218 -21.97 3.74 -29.88
N LYS A 219 -21.79 5.06 -29.71
CA LYS A 219 -21.78 6.01 -30.82
C LYS A 219 -20.54 5.92 -31.70
N HIS A 220 -19.41 5.54 -31.14
CA HIS A 220 -18.13 5.56 -31.88
C HIS A 220 -17.56 4.15 -32.11
N GLY A 221 -18.25 3.09 -31.64
CA GLY A 221 -17.78 1.71 -31.79
C GLY A 221 -16.50 1.44 -30.99
N THR A 222 -16.34 2.14 -29.89
CA THR A 222 -15.21 1.94 -28.94
C THR A 222 -15.64 1.03 -27.78
N HIS A 223 -14.69 0.56 -26.98
CA HIS A 223 -14.94 -0.36 -25.87
C HIS A 223 -14.37 0.15 -24.55
#